data_35a61d59370b5943aad8a5f8211ce33a
#
_entry.id   35a61d59370b5943aad8a5f8211ce33a
#
_cell.length_a   1.000
_cell.length_b   1.000
_cell.length_c   1.000
_cell.angle_alpha   90.00
_cell.angle_beta   90.00
_cell.angle_gamma   90.00
#
_symmetry.space_group_name_H-M   'P 1'
#
loop_
_entity.id
_entity.type
_entity.pdbx_description
1 polymer ?
#
loop_
_entity_poly.entity_id
_entity_poly.type
_entity_poly.pdbx_seq_one_letter_code
_entity_poly.pdbx_strand_id
1 'polypeptide(L)'
;MEKINEYLPRINELGRRKVGESKVHLSASCRCGECNLGNLICDAFMHAVIDRAQGNNWHFAHFCVMNSGGVRNSIVSGDITYERMVLALPFENTVEVFDLRGDYILEMLEYSVANQPWPGARMVQISGLRVKFDGSRPRNERVLNVTVRCIECDVPRYEPLDLNKTYKVVSQNFFANGGDGFTMVSENRGPSEIIGIDSDVLMNYLERELPVIRDSDGRIQIKDPCLTE
;
A
#
# COMPACT_ATOMS: atom_id res chain seq x y z
N MET A 1 -26.59 11.62 25.34
CA MET A 1 -25.68 12.79 25.15
C MET A 1 -24.70 13.01 26.29
N GLU A 2 -25.08 12.82 27.55
CA GLU A 2 -24.17 12.99 28.72
C GLU A 2 -22.90 12.14 28.66
N LYS A 3 -22.99 10.83 28.33
CA LYS A 3 -21.82 9.95 28.23
C LYS A 3 -20.82 10.37 27.12
N ILE A 4 -21.30 10.92 26.03
CA ILE A 4 -20.41 11.40 24.95
C ILE A 4 -19.58 12.58 25.44
N ASN A 5 -20.20 13.53 26.15
CA ASN A 5 -19.53 14.71 26.69
C ASN A 5 -18.46 14.38 27.75
N GLU A 6 -18.63 13.27 28.47
CA GLU A 6 -17.64 12.77 29.46
C GLU A 6 -16.34 12.29 28.77
N TYR A 7 -16.43 11.64 27.61
CA TYR A 7 -15.27 11.10 26.90
C TYR A 7 -14.62 12.06 25.89
N LEU A 8 -15.37 13.10 25.44
CA LEU A 8 -14.90 14.08 24.45
C LEU A 8 -13.54 14.71 24.77
N PRO A 9 -13.25 15.17 26.02
CA PRO A 9 -11.95 15.77 26.33
C PRO A 9 -10.80 14.79 26.13
N ARG A 10 -10.98 13.53 26.56
CA ARG A 10 -9.97 12.47 26.45
C ARG A 10 -9.73 12.04 25.00
N ILE A 11 -10.81 11.97 24.20
CA ILE A 11 -10.73 11.68 22.77
C ILE A 11 -9.99 12.81 22.05
N ASN A 12 -10.30 14.06 22.37
CA ASN A 12 -9.63 15.21 21.77
C ASN A 12 -8.15 15.30 22.15
N GLU A 13 -7.78 14.96 23.38
CA GLU A 13 -6.39 14.89 23.82
C GLU A 13 -5.62 13.81 23.05
N LEU A 14 -6.19 12.60 22.95
CA LEU A 14 -5.61 11.50 22.18
C LEU A 14 -5.46 11.87 20.70
N GLY A 15 -6.51 12.43 20.11
CA GLY A 15 -6.52 12.82 18.69
C GLY A 15 -5.44 13.85 18.35
N ARG A 16 -5.14 14.77 19.27
CA ARG A 16 -4.11 15.81 19.09
C ARG A 16 -2.68 15.33 19.36
N ARG A 17 -2.50 14.12 19.90
CA ARG A 17 -1.16 13.59 20.16
C ARG A 17 -0.35 13.55 18.86
N LYS A 18 0.81 14.20 18.85
CA LYS A 18 1.76 14.13 17.75
C LYS A 18 2.33 12.72 17.66
N VAL A 19 2.25 12.10 16.47
CA VAL A 19 2.80 10.78 16.15
C VAL A 19 3.90 10.85 15.09
N GLY A 20 4.07 12.01 14.46
CA GLY A 20 5.08 12.20 13.44
C GLY A 20 5.14 13.64 12.95
N GLU A 21 5.97 13.89 11.94
CA GLU A 21 6.08 15.16 11.24
C GLU A 21 6.36 14.91 9.75
N SER A 22 5.67 15.61 8.87
CA SER A 22 5.96 15.59 7.44
C SER A 22 6.37 16.97 6.94
N LYS A 23 7.44 17.03 6.15
CA LYS A 23 7.87 18.27 5.46
C LYS A 23 7.08 18.55 4.19
N VAL A 24 6.34 17.57 3.70
CA VAL A 24 5.56 17.67 2.45
C VAL A 24 4.10 17.31 2.69
N HIS A 25 3.24 17.76 1.77
CA HIS A 25 1.85 17.28 1.74
C HIS A 25 1.82 15.82 1.29
N LEU A 26 1.19 14.95 2.08
CA LEU A 26 0.97 13.54 1.78
C LEU A 26 -0.44 13.40 1.19
N SER A 27 -0.51 13.26 -0.12
CA SER A 27 -1.76 13.26 -0.89
C SER A 27 -2.43 11.88 -0.87
N ALA A 28 -3.73 11.85 -0.62
CA ALA A 28 -4.59 10.67 -0.78
C ALA A 28 -5.20 10.56 -2.20
N SER A 29 -4.73 11.37 -3.17
CA SER A 29 -5.19 11.30 -4.57
C SER A 29 -4.61 10.08 -5.28
N CYS A 30 -4.90 8.89 -4.75
CA CYS A 30 -4.31 7.62 -5.19
C CYS A 30 -5.14 6.90 -6.27
N ARG A 31 -6.32 7.44 -6.63
CA ARG A 31 -7.28 6.70 -7.47
C ARG A 31 -6.95 6.70 -8.96
N CYS A 32 -6.08 7.58 -9.39
CA CYS A 32 -5.67 7.74 -10.79
C CYS A 32 -4.22 7.34 -11.04
N GLY A 33 -3.54 6.82 -10.04
CA GLY A 33 -2.14 6.44 -10.16
C GLY A 33 -1.42 6.40 -8.82
N GLU A 34 -0.12 6.59 -8.88
CA GLU A 34 0.74 6.67 -7.72
C GLU A 34 0.42 7.89 -6.87
N CYS A 35 0.41 7.72 -5.55
CA CYS A 35 0.34 8.82 -4.61
C CYS A 35 1.38 8.64 -3.49
N ASN A 36 1.94 9.75 -3.01
CA ASN A 36 3.01 9.70 -2.01
C ASN A 36 2.54 9.20 -0.64
N LEU A 37 1.27 9.37 -0.26
CA LEU A 37 0.73 8.75 0.96
C LEU A 37 0.60 7.23 0.81
N GLY A 38 0.16 6.74 -0.35
CA GLY A 38 0.12 5.31 -0.65
C GLY A 38 1.51 4.68 -0.63
N ASN A 39 2.51 5.38 -1.20
CA ASN A 39 3.91 4.97 -1.13
C ASN A 39 4.39 4.85 0.32
N LEU A 40 4.12 5.87 1.15
CA LEU A 40 4.49 5.88 2.56
C LEU A 40 3.88 4.69 3.33
N ILE A 41 2.58 4.42 3.12
CA ILE A 41 1.88 3.33 3.80
C ILE A 41 2.46 1.97 3.39
N CYS A 42 2.64 1.74 2.07
CA CYS A 42 3.22 0.49 1.58
C CYS A 42 4.68 0.30 2.04
N ASP A 43 5.46 1.38 2.13
CA ASP A 43 6.82 1.32 2.67
C ASP A 43 6.82 0.99 4.16
N ALA A 44 5.86 1.54 4.94
CA ALA A 44 5.69 1.21 6.35
C ALA A 44 5.34 -0.28 6.55
N PHE A 45 4.44 -0.82 5.72
CA PHE A 45 4.07 -2.24 5.77
C PHE A 45 5.24 -3.16 5.42
N MET A 46 6.05 -2.79 4.42
CA MET A 46 7.29 -3.51 4.11
C MET A 46 8.27 -3.43 5.27
N HIS A 47 8.47 -2.26 5.85
CA HIS A 47 9.41 -2.09 6.97
C HIS A 47 9.03 -2.95 8.18
N ALA A 48 7.74 -3.14 8.46
CA ALA A 48 7.25 -3.92 9.60
C ALA A 48 7.67 -5.41 9.56
N VAL A 49 8.11 -5.90 8.41
CA VAL A 49 8.51 -7.31 8.23
C VAL A 49 9.99 -7.48 7.90
N ILE A 50 10.80 -6.40 7.90
CA ILE A 50 12.21 -6.47 7.50
C ILE A 50 13.03 -7.40 8.42
N ASP A 51 12.80 -7.31 9.73
CA ASP A 51 13.54 -8.07 10.74
C ASP A 51 13.14 -9.57 10.77
N ARG A 52 12.16 -9.98 9.97
CA ARG A 52 11.73 -11.37 9.82
C ARG A 52 12.45 -12.11 8.69
N ALA A 53 13.38 -11.44 8.01
CA ALA A 53 14.18 -12.03 6.93
C ALA A 53 14.86 -13.33 7.38
N GLN A 54 14.89 -14.34 6.50
CA GLN A 54 15.41 -15.68 6.80
C GLN A 54 16.47 -16.07 5.77
N GLY A 55 17.43 -16.89 6.21
CA GLY A 55 18.50 -17.38 5.34
C GLY A 55 19.38 -16.23 4.84
N ASN A 56 19.63 -16.21 3.54
CA ASN A 56 20.43 -15.17 2.89
C ASN A 56 19.59 -13.97 2.39
N ASN A 57 18.29 -13.98 2.63
CA ASN A 57 17.42 -12.88 2.22
C ASN A 57 17.64 -11.68 3.14
N TRP A 58 17.72 -10.48 2.56
CA TRP A 58 17.80 -9.23 3.32
C TRP A 58 16.43 -8.61 3.62
N HIS A 59 15.34 -9.24 3.14
CA HIS A 59 13.96 -8.86 3.45
C HIS A 59 13.08 -10.10 3.55
N PHE A 60 12.00 -10.05 4.36
CA PHE A 60 11.07 -11.17 4.50
C PHE A 60 10.08 -11.28 3.35
N ALA A 61 9.63 -10.16 2.81
CA ALA A 61 8.65 -10.09 1.73
C ALA A 61 9.21 -9.40 0.48
N HIS A 62 8.68 -9.74 -0.68
CA HIS A 62 9.11 -9.19 -1.96
C HIS A 62 8.49 -7.80 -2.19
N PHE A 63 7.20 -7.65 -1.90
CA PHE A 63 6.49 -6.41 -2.14
C PHE A 63 5.25 -6.26 -1.26
N CYS A 64 4.80 -5.01 -1.13
CA CYS A 64 3.51 -4.64 -0.59
C CYS A 64 2.57 -4.20 -1.71
N VAL A 65 1.28 -4.49 -1.56
CA VAL A 65 0.20 -3.98 -2.39
C VAL A 65 -1.03 -3.67 -1.54
N MET A 66 -1.71 -2.56 -1.84
CA MET A 66 -3.02 -2.23 -1.27
C MET A 66 -3.88 -1.51 -2.29
N ASN A 67 -5.19 -1.54 -2.14
CA ASN A 67 -6.11 -0.76 -2.98
C ASN A 67 -6.14 0.72 -2.56
N SER A 68 -6.27 1.63 -3.50
CA SER A 68 -6.34 3.07 -3.23
C SER A 68 -7.57 3.47 -2.42
N GLY A 69 -8.63 2.64 -2.45
CA GLY A 69 -9.83 2.81 -1.63
C GLY A 69 -9.55 2.79 -0.13
N GLY A 70 -8.48 2.12 0.30
CA GLY A 70 -8.01 2.08 1.67
C GLY A 70 -7.41 3.40 2.17
N VAL A 71 -6.91 4.26 1.27
CA VAL A 71 -6.32 5.58 1.59
C VAL A 71 -7.40 6.64 1.51
N ARG A 72 -7.77 7.26 2.64
CA ARG A 72 -8.98 8.10 2.72
C ARG A 72 -8.72 9.59 2.76
N ASN A 73 -7.87 10.06 3.64
CA ASN A 73 -7.61 11.48 3.85
C ASN A 73 -6.14 11.81 3.67
N SER A 74 -5.87 12.92 2.99
CA SER A 74 -4.52 13.49 2.88
C SER A 74 -4.04 14.00 4.24
N ILE A 75 -2.72 13.99 4.42
CA ILE A 75 -2.05 14.56 5.60
C ILE A 75 -1.29 15.81 5.15
N VAL A 76 -1.65 16.96 5.68
CA VAL A 76 -0.96 18.23 5.37
C VAL A 76 0.45 18.23 5.99
N SER A 77 1.38 19.02 5.41
CA SER A 77 2.71 19.22 5.98
C SER A 77 2.64 19.78 7.39
N GLY A 78 3.65 19.49 8.20
CA GLY A 78 3.74 19.82 9.61
C GLY A 78 3.48 18.59 10.50
N ASP A 79 2.93 18.81 11.68
CA ASP A 79 2.69 17.75 12.66
C ASP A 79 1.65 16.74 12.16
N ILE A 80 2.00 15.47 12.19
CA ILE A 80 1.08 14.35 11.98
C ILE A 80 0.50 14.01 13.35
N THR A 81 -0.81 14.24 13.52
CA THR A 81 -1.51 13.86 14.75
C THR A 81 -2.12 12.47 14.61
N TYR A 82 -2.40 11.84 15.76
CA TYR A 82 -3.09 10.54 15.79
C TYR A 82 -4.41 10.57 15.01
N GLU A 83 -5.22 11.62 15.18
CA GLU A 83 -6.47 11.80 14.42
C GLU A 83 -6.25 11.81 12.91
N ARG A 84 -5.26 12.58 12.42
CA ARG A 84 -4.94 12.66 10.98
C ARG A 84 -4.51 11.32 10.42
N MET A 85 -3.73 10.56 11.19
CA MET A 85 -3.29 9.23 10.81
C MET A 85 -4.46 8.25 10.74
N VAL A 86 -5.34 8.23 11.77
CA VAL A 86 -6.54 7.38 11.77
C VAL A 86 -7.50 7.77 10.63
N LEU A 87 -7.66 9.07 10.34
CA LEU A 87 -8.48 9.50 9.20
C LEU A 87 -7.89 9.09 7.84
N ALA A 88 -6.58 8.91 7.75
CA ALA A 88 -5.93 8.40 6.53
C ALA A 88 -6.18 6.90 6.32
N LEU A 89 -6.21 6.10 7.41
CA LEU A 89 -6.46 4.65 7.44
C LEU A 89 -7.57 4.31 8.46
N PRO A 90 -8.85 4.60 8.17
CA PRO A 90 -9.91 4.55 9.20
C PRO A 90 -10.55 3.17 9.39
N PHE A 91 -10.10 2.12 8.69
CA PHE A 91 -10.81 0.84 8.65
C PHE A 91 -10.28 -0.20 9.64
N GLU A 92 -9.18 0.09 10.36
CA GLU A 92 -8.57 -0.83 11.31
C GLU A 92 -8.29 -2.22 10.71
N ASN A 93 -7.80 -2.25 9.44
CA ASN A 93 -7.43 -3.49 8.80
C ASN A 93 -6.19 -4.10 9.49
N THR A 94 -6.09 -5.43 9.47
CA THR A 94 -4.84 -6.09 9.79
C THR A 94 -3.90 -6.06 8.58
N VAL A 95 -2.62 -5.84 8.83
CA VAL A 95 -1.54 -6.06 7.86
C VAL A 95 -1.18 -7.54 7.91
N GLU A 96 -1.17 -8.19 6.77
CA GLU A 96 -0.93 -9.63 6.63
C GLU A 96 0.19 -9.90 5.61
N VAL A 97 0.90 -11.01 5.81
CA VAL A 97 1.83 -11.56 4.82
C VAL A 97 1.31 -12.90 4.34
N PHE A 98 1.31 -13.11 3.03
CA PHE A 98 0.90 -14.35 2.38
C PHE A 98 1.71 -14.60 1.10
N ASP A 99 1.67 -15.82 0.62
CA ASP A 99 2.30 -16.21 -0.63
C ASP A 99 1.30 -16.08 -1.80
N LEU A 100 1.77 -15.55 -2.95
CA LEU A 100 0.96 -15.44 -4.17
C LEU A 100 1.84 -15.70 -5.39
N ARG A 101 1.34 -16.49 -6.35
CA ARG A 101 2.08 -16.82 -7.59
C ARG A 101 2.04 -15.67 -8.59
N GLY A 102 3.07 -15.55 -9.43
CA GLY A 102 3.29 -14.42 -10.32
C GLY A 102 2.20 -14.20 -11.37
N ASP A 103 1.56 -15.26 -11.87
CA ASP A 103 0.44 -15.12 -12.81
C ASP A 103 -0.78 -14.44 -12.16
N TYR A 104 -1.10 -14.75 -10.91
CA TYR A 104 -2.17 -14.05 -10.17
C TYR A 104 -1.78 -12.63 -9.79
N ILE A 105 -0.48 -12.35 -9.61
CA ILE A 105 0.01 -10.97 -9.46
C ILE A 105 -0.23 -10.17 -10.75
N LEU A 106 0.05 -10.75 -11.92
CA LEU A 106 -0.24 -10.09 -13.18
C LEU A 106 -1.75 -9.87 -13.37
N GLU A 107 -2.59 -10.88 -13.08
CA GLU A 107 -4.04 -10.77 -13.14
C GLU A 107 -4.58 -9.67 -12.22
N MET A 108 -4.07 -9.61 -10.98
CA MET A 108 -4.38 -8.56 -10.00
C MET A 108 -4.06 -7.16 -10.54
N LEU A 109 -2.89 -6.99 -11.16
CA LEU A 109 -2.47 -5.70 -11.75
C LEU A 109 -3.34 -5.33 -12.95
N GLU A 110 -3.66 -6.27 -13.84
CA GLU A 110 -4.60 -6.05 -14.94
C GLU A 110 -6.00 -5.68 -14.44
N TYR A 111 -6.47 -6.36 -13.39
CA TYR A 111 -7.77 -6.06 -12.78
C TYR A 111 -7.81 -4.66 -12.17
N SER A 112 -6.70 -4.21 -11.56
CA SER A 112 -6.61 -2.88 -10.94
C SER A 112 -6.87 -1.74 -11.94
N VAL A 113 -6.60 -1.98 -13.22
CA VAL A 113 -6.72 -1.00 -14.32
C VAL A 113 -7.77 -1.40 -15.37
N ALA A 114 -8.65 -2.36 -15.06
CA ALA A 114 -9.58 -2.94 -16.02
C ALA A 114 -10.74 -2.01 -16.41
N ASN A 115 -11.17 -1.10 -15.55
CA ASN A 115 -12.36 -0.26 -15.76
C ASN A 115 -12.00 1.10 -16.39
N GLN A 116 -12.97 1.64 -17.18
CA GLN A 116 -12.95 3.01 -17.70
C GLN A 116 -14.19 3.74 -17.18
N PRO A 117 -14.14 5.04 -16.81
CA PRO A 117 -12.92 5.83 -16.65
C PRO A 117 -12.09 5.34 -15.45
N TRP A 118 -10.81 5.53 -15.56
CA TRP A 118 -9.84 5.15 -14.52
C TRP A 118 -10.10 5.79 -13.18
N PRO A 119 -9.50 5.15 -12.22
CA PRO A 119 -9.62 3.77 -11.77
C PRO A 119 -10.36 3.62 -10.47
N GLY A 120 -10.78 4.58 -9.82
CA GLY A 120 -11.49 4.46 -8.56
C GLY A 120 -10.71 3.66 -7.49
N ALA A 121 -11.43 3.04 -6.57
CA ALA A 121 -10.89 2.35 -5.39
C ALA A 121 -9.94 1.18 -5.70
N ARG A 122 -10.02 0.61 -6.90
CA ARG A 122 -9.20 -0.56 -7.31
C ARG A 122 -7.76 -0.23 -7.67
N MET A 123 -7.45 1.05 -7.99
CA MET A 123 -6.06 1.39 -8.28
C MET A 123 -5.16 0.96 -7.13
N VAL A 124 -4.10 0.23 -7.44
CA VAL A 124 -3.20 -0.26 -6.39
C VAL A 124 -2.14 0.78 -6.04
N GLN A 125 -1.69 0.73 -4.79
CA GLN A 125 -0.48 1.37 -4.30
C GLN A 125 0.50 0.26 -3.92
N ILE A 126 1.79 0.47 -4.14
CA ILE A 126 2.79 -0.60 -4.06
C ILE A 126 4.11 -0.15 -3.43
N SER A 127 4.86 -1.12 -2.88
CA SER A 127 6.27 -1.00 -2.54
C SER A 127 6.99 -2.31 -2.86
N GLY A 128 8.20 -2.25 -3.40
CA GLY A 128 8.92 -3.45 -3.85
C GLY A 128 8.50 -3.97 -5.24
N LEU A 129 7.52 -3.34 -5.90
CA LEU A 129 7.18 -3.51 -7.30
C LEU A 129 7.43 -2.22 -8.08
N ARG A 130 7.63 -2.38 -9.40
CA ARG A 130 7.53 -1.28 -10.38
C ARG A 130 6.66 -1.75 -11.54
N VAL A 131 5.65 -0.95 -11.89
CA VAL A 131 4.66 -1.32 -12.90
C VAL A 131 4.49 -0.21 -13.92
N LYS A 132 4.38 -0.60 -15.19
CA LYS A 132 4.02 0.30 -16.29
C LYS A 132 2.70 -0.14 -16.89
N PHE A 133 1.75 0.78 -16.96
CA PHE A 133 0.43 0.57 -17.57
C PHE A 133 0.27 1.42 -18.84
N ASP A 134 -0.52 0.94 -19.78
CA ASP A 134 -1.01 1.69 -20.94
C ASP A 134 -2.55 1.61 -21.00
N GLY A 135 -3.20 2.70 -20.60
CA GLY A 135 -4.66 2.80 -20.56
C GLY A 135 -5.34 2.77 -21.93
N SER A 136 -4.59 3.07 -23.00
CA SER A 136 -5.12 3.01 -24.38
C SER A 136 -5.32 1.58 -24.90
N ARG A 137 -4.75 0.58 -24.22
CA ARG A 137 -4.84 -0.83 -24.62
C ARG A 137 -6.15 -1.50 -24.18
N PRO A 138 -6.54 -2.60 -24.83
CA PRO A 138 -7.68 -3.41 -24.39
C PRO A 138 -7.55 -3.88 -22.95
N ARG A 139 -8.69 -4.16 -22.33
CA ARG A 139 -8.74 -4.79 -20.99
C ARG A 139 -7.94 -6.10 -20.99
N ASN A 140 -7.22 -6.38 -19.91
CA ASN A 140 -6.32 -7.51 -19.69
C ASN A 140 -5.06 -7.51 -20.59
N GLU A 141 -4.71 -6.35 -21.19
CA GLU A 141 -3.48 -6.13 -21.95
C GLU A 141 -2.81 -4.79 -21.59
N ARG A 142 -3.21 -4.19 -20.46
CA ARG A 142 -2.79 -2.84 -20.06
C ARG A 142 -1.49 -2.82 -19.28
N VAL A 143 -1.09 -3.93 -18.69
CA VAL A 143 0.20 -4.07 -18.03
C VAL A 143 1.28 -4.27 -19.07
N LEU A 144 2.17 -3.28 -19.21
CA LEU A 144 3.28 -3.34 -20.17
C LEU A 144 4.52 -3.99 -19.58
N ASN A 145 4.80 -3.74 -18.30
CA ASN A 145 5.98 -4.23 -17.62
C ASN A 145 5.75 -4.30 -16.13
N VAL A 146 6.22 -5.36 -15.51
CA VAL A 146 6.25 -5.55 -14.07
C VAL A 146 7.64 -6.03 -13.67
N THR A 147 8.24 -5.34 -12.69
CA THR A 147 9.47 -5.81 -12.06
C THR A 147 9.29 -5.88 -10.55
N VAL A 148 9.89 -6.90 -9.95
CA VAL A 148 9.83 -7.20 -8.52
C VAL A 148 11.22 -7.05 -7.92
N ARG A 149 11.30 -6.49 -6.72
CA ARG A 149 12.55 -6.36 -5.99
C ARG A 149 13.06 -7.73 -5.56
N CYS A 150 14.28 -8.06 -6.00
CA CYS A 150 14.98 -9.28 -5.58
C CYS A 150 15.41 -9.13 -4.11
N ILE A 151 14.96 -10.02 -3.25
CA ILE A 151 15.28 -10.01 -1.82
C ILE A 151 16.47 -10.92 -1.44
N GLU A 152 16.86 -11.80 -2.33
CA GLU A 152 18.00 -12.72 -2.21
C GLU A 152 19.28 -12.24 -2.91
N CYS A 153 19.23 -11.14 -3.68
CA CYS A 153 20.38 -10.60 -4.40
C CYS A 153 21.33 -9.83 -3.46
N ASP A 154 22.63 -9.98 -3.60
CA ASP A 154 23.65 -9.26 -2.80
C ASP A 154 23.47 -7.75 -2.83
N VAL A 155 23.08 -7.21 -4.00
CA VAL A 155 22.70 -5.82 -4.17
C VAL A 155 21.22 -5.78 -4.59
N PRO A 156 20.37 -5.03 -3.86
CA PRO A 156 18.96 -4.89 -4.21
C PRO A 156 18.78 -4.39 -5.65
N ARG A 157 18.03 -5.13 -6.45
CA ARG A 157 17.68 -4.77 -7.83
C ARG A 157 16.27 -5.23 -8.16
N TYR A 158 15.73 -4.70 -9.24
CA TYR A 158 14.43 -5.14 -9.77
C TYR A 158 14.65 -6.12 -10.92
N GLU A 159 13.92 -7.24 -10.87
CA GLU A 159 13.94 -8.30 -11.88
C GLU A 159 12.54 -8.46 -12.48
N PRO A 160 12.41 -8.91 -13.75
CA PRO A 160 11.12 -9.17 -14.35
C PRO A 160 10.28 -10.11 -13.48
N LEU A 161 8.95 -9.88 -13.43
CA LEU A 161 8.02 -10.78 -12.75
C LEU A 161 8.07 -12.16 -13.45
N ASP A 162 8.40 -13.20 -12.69
CA ASP A 162 8.28 -14.60 -13.14
C ASP A 162 6.89 -15.12 -12.79
N LEU A 163 6.08 -15.47 -13.79
CA LEU A 163 4.70 -15.91 -13.63
C LEU A 163 4.57 -17.24 -12.87
N ASN A 164 5.63 -18.06 -12.86
CA ASN A 164 5.64 -19.34 -12.18
C ASN A 164 6.24 -19.32 -10.77
N LYS A 165 6.95 -18.23 -10.42
CA LYS A 165 7.53 -18.04 -9.08
C LYS A 165 6.43 -17.61 -8.09
N THR A 166 6.55 -18.10 -6.86
CA THR A 166 5.73 -17.64 -5.73
C THR A 166 6.44 -16.50 -5.01
N TYR A 167 5.71 -15.43 -4.72
CA TYR A 167 6.19 -14.24 -4.08
C TYR A 167 5.50 -14.04 -2.73
N LYS A 168 6.25 -13.60 -1.74
CA LYS A 168 5.72 -13.21 -0.44
C LYS A 168 5.24 -11.76 -0.49
N VAL A 169 3.95 -11.55 -0.22
CA VAL A 169 3.21 -10.29 -0.39
C VAL A 169 2.77 -9.77 0.96
N VAL A 170 2.95 -8.47 1.20
CA VAL A 170 2.36 -7.77 2.35
C VAL A 170 1.13 -7.00 1.88
N SER A 171 0.01 -7.12 2.59
CA SER A 171 -1.21 -6.38 2.26
C SER A 171 -2.12 -6.21 3.46
N GLN A 172 -3.18 -5.42 3.30
CA GLN A 172 -4.29 -5.38 4.26
C GLN A 172 -5.22 -6.59 4.09
N ASN A 173 -5.79 -7.08 5.19
CA ASN A 173 -6.73 -8.21 5.17
C ASN A 173 -7.94 -7.97 4.24
N PHE A 174 -8.45 -6.74 4.15
CA PHE A 174 -9.51 -6.39 3.19
C PHE A 174 -9.11 -6.77 1.76
N PHE A 175 -7.93 -6.38 1.32
CA PHE A 175 -7.41 -6.69 -0.01
C PHE A 175 -7.13 -8.20 -0.16
N ALA A 176 -6.45 -8.79 0.82
CA ALA A 176 -6.11 -10.22 0.83
C ALA A 176 -7.35 -11.12 0.76
N ASN A 177 -8.49 -10.68 1.32
CA ASN A 177 -9.78 -11.39 1.30
C ASN A 177 -10.66 -11.05 0.08
N GLY A 178 -10.12 -10.42 -0.97
CA GLY A 178 -10.82 -10.15 -2.21
C GLY A 178 -11.65 -8.87 -2.21
N GLY A 179 -11.41 -7.96 -1.27
CA GLY A 179 -12.07 -6.65 -1.23
C GLY A 179 -11.93 -5.91 -2.56
N ASP A 180 -12.90 -5.08 -2.90
CA ASP A 180 -13.02 -4.40 -4.20
C ASP A 180 -13.02 -5.35 -5.42
N GLY A 181 -13.24 -6.66 -5.21
CA GLY A 181 -13.33 -7.68 -6.26
C GLY A 181 -12.00 -8.32 -6.66
N PHE A 182 -10.95 -8.19 -5.84
CA PHE A 182 -9.65 -8.87 -6.07
C PHE A 182 -9.71 -10.38 -5.75
N THR A 183 -10.69 -11.09 -6.32
CA THR A 183 -10.96 -12.51 -6.05
C THR A 183 -9.79 -13.41 -6.45
N MET A 184 -9.01 -13.05 -7.49
CA MET A 184 -7.81 -13.76 -7.88
C MET A 184 -6.76 -13.82 -6.75
N VAL A 185 -6.77 -12.86 -5.84
CA VAL A 185 -5.92 -12.88 -4.65
C VAL A 185 -6.49 -13.82 -3.59
N SER A 186 -7.76 -13.63 -3.19
CA SER A 186 -8.37 -14.41 -2.09
C SER A 186 -8.50 -15.89 -2.39
N GLU A 187 -8.69 -16.26 -3.65
CA GLU A 187 -8.86 -17.65 -4.10
C GLU A 187 -7.53 -18.40 -4.28
N ASN A 188 -6.40 -17.66 -4.45
CA ASN A 188 -5.12 -18.27 -4.82
C ASN A 188 -3.95 -17.94 -3.87
N ARG A 189 -4.19 -17.12 -2.84
CA ARG A 189 -3.18 -16.85 -1.83
C ARG A 189 -2.96 -18.03 -0.88
N GLY A 190 -1.75 -18.16 -0.38
CA GLY A 190 -1.44 -19.07 0.73
C GLY A 190 -2.02 -18.58 2.07
N PRO A 191 -1.81 -19.34 3.14
CA PRO A 191 -2.14 -18.92 4.50
C PRO A 191 -1.50 -17.57 4.83
N SER A 192 -2.20 -16.72 5.58
CA SER A 192 -1.67 -15.44 6.02
C SER A 192 -1.10 -15.50 7.44
N GLU A 193 -0.07 -14.68 7.63
CA GLU A 193 0.47 -14.33 8.94
C GLU A 193 0.12 -12.87 9.24
N ILE A 194 -0.53 -12.63 10.40
CA ILE A 194 -0.93 -11.28 10.85
C ILE A 194 0.29 -10.59 11.47
N ILE A 195 0.54 -9.35 11.06
CA ILE A 195 1.64 -8.50 11.53
C ILE A 195 1.19 -7.53 12.61
N GLY A 196 0.04 -6.88 12.41
CA GLY A 196 -0.52 -5.88 13.30
C GLY A 196 -1.67 -5.12 12.65
N ILE A 197 -2.19 -4.11 13.32
CA ILE A 197 -3.19 -3.20 12.76
C ILE A 197 -2.49 -2.15 11.89
N ASP A 198 -3.07 -1.81 10.76
CA ASP A 198 -2.47 -0.94 9.74
C ASP A 198 -2.08 0.44 10.27
N SER A 199 -2.92 1.05 11.12
CA SER A 199 -2.63 2.32 11.77
C SER A 199 -1.45 2.23 12.75
N ASP A 200 -1.34 1.14 13.51
CA ASP A 200 -0.24 0.94 14.45
C ASP A 200 1.08 0.69 13.72
N VAL A 201 1.03 -0.08 12.63
CA VAL A 201 2.20 -0.31 11.76
C VAL A 201 2.70 1.00 11.16
N LEU A 202 1.78 1.84 10.66
CA LEU A 202 2.14 3.16 10.13
C LEU A 202 2.71 4.07 11.22
N MET A 203 2.10 4.09 12.40
CA MET A 203 2.57 4.91 13.53
C MET A 203 3.99 4.53 13.95
N ASN A 204 4.27 3.24 14.11
CA ASN A 204 5.60 2.75 14.47
C ASN A 204 6.66 3.11 13.41
N TYR A 205 6.28 3.12 12.14
CA TYR A 205 7.16 3.55 11.05
C TYR A 205 7.43 5.06 11.12
N LEU A 206 6.40 5.87 11.33
CA LEU A 206 6.51 7.33 11.45
C LEU A 206 7.43 7.76 12.60
N GLU A 207 7.42 7.05 13.73
CA GLU A 207 8.32 7.34 14.86
C GLU A 207 9.80 7.18 14.53
N ARG A 208 10.14 6.34 13.54
CA ARG A 208 11.52 6.05 13.11
C ARG A 208 11.99 6.94 11.96
N GLU A 209 11.09 7.33 11.06
CA GLU A 209 11.38 8.03 9.79
C GLU A 209 11.08 9.54 9.88
N LEU A 210 11.43 10.18 11.00
CA LEU A 210 11.17 11.61 11.22
C LEU A 210 12.33 12.52 10.76
N PRO A 211 12.02 13.65 10.14
CA PRO A 211 10.75 14.03 9.53
C PRO A 211 10.50 13.31 8.20
N VAL A 212 9.25 13.00 7.90
CA VAL A 212 8.88 12.34 6.64
C VAL A 212 9.06 13.30 5.46
N ILE A 213 9.76 12.84 4.43
CA ILE A 213 9.80 13.42 3.09
C ILE A 213 9.52 12.29 2.12
N ARG A 214 8.33 12.28 1.54
CA ARG A 214 7.94 11.23 0.59
C ARG A 214 7.38 11.85 -0.68
N ASP A 215 7.91 11.44 -1.82
CA ASP A 215 7.49 11.82 -3.15
C ASP A 215 6.78 10.66 -3.87
N SER A 216 6.36 10.91 -5.09
CA SER A 216 6.01 9.88 -6.06
C SER A 216 7.28 9.55 -6.84
N ASP A 217 7.82 8.35 -6.67
CA ASP A 217 9.13 7.94 -7.18
C ASP A 217 9.06 7.16 -8.51
N GLY A 218 7.86 7.11 -9.11
CA GLY A 218 7.63 6.46 -10.40
C GLY A 218 7.54 4.95 -10.32
N ARG A 219 7.18 4.39 -9.15
CA ARG A 219 6.93 2.95 -9.00
C ARG A 219 5.71 2.49 -9.78
N ILE A 220 4.74 3.39 -10.04
CA ILE A 220 3.58 3.19 -10.90
C ILE A 220 3.61 4.23 -12.01
N GLN A 221 3.83 3.79 -13.25
CA GLN A 221 3.83 4.65 -14.43
C GLN A 221 2.61 4.31 -15.29
N ILE A 222 1.81 5.33 -15.64
CA ILE A 222 0.60 5.15 -16.44
C ILE A 222 0.68 6.07 -17.64
N LYS A 223 0.61 5.50 -18.84
CA LYS A 223 0.35 6.25 -20.08
C LYS A 223 -1.16 6.49 -20.14
N ASP A 224 -1.57 7.72 -20.41
CA ASP A 224 -2.95 8.18 -20.38
C ASP A 224 -3.63 7.98 -19.00
N PRO A 225 -3.12 8.63 -17.94
CA PRO A 225 -3.75 8.59 -16.62
C PRO A 225 -5.12 9.27 -16.66
N CYS A 226 -6.00 8.94 -15.71
CA CYS A 226 -7.27 9.66 -15.59
C CYS A 226 -7.02 11.15 -15.34
N LEU A 227 -7.86 11.99 -15.96
CA LEU A 227 -7.87 13.41 -15.64
C LEU A 227 -8.35 13.54 -14.18
N THR A 228 -7.49 14.05 -13.32
CA THR A 228 -7.90 14.48 -11.98
C THR A 228 -8.72 15.75 -12.15
N GLU A 229 -9.99 15.72 -11.77
CA GLU A 229 -10.79 16.93 -11.60
C GLU A 229 -10.26 17.77 -10.44
#